data_c70dd0b67f1496cbbfa80663e4ac37de
#
_entry.id   c70dd0b67f1496cbbfa80663e4ac37de
#
_cell.length_a   1.000
_cell.length_b   1.000
_cell.length_c   1.000
_cell.angle_alpha   90.00
_cell.angle_beta   90.00
_cell.angle_gamma   90.00
#
_symmetry.space_group_name_H-M   'P 1'
#
loop_
_entity.id
_entity.type
_entity.pdbx_description
1 polymer ?
#
loop_
_entity_poly.entity_id
_entity_poly.type
_entity_poly.pdbx_seq_one_letter_code
_entity_poly.pdbx_strand_id
1 'polypeptide(L)'
;MLSLLCGSIVVEELMKIFKRYSELIRLPTFEERFNYLKLNGSVGRDTFGFDRVFNQMFYSSLEWKQCRDKVIARDLGCDLGVPGHEISGQRVIIHHMNPMTLDDLEKRTEILLDPEYLITTTHFTHNAIHYGDSNLLVSEPIERKKNDTCPWKR
;
A
#
# COMPACT_ATOMS: atom_id res chain seq x y z
N MET A 1 14.53 42.39 17.90
CA MET A 1 13.34 42.10 17.06
C MET A 1 13.67 40.97 16.09
N LEU A 2 14.08 39.78 16.60
CA LEU A 2 14.56 38.64 15.81
C LEU A 2 14.28 37.31 16.56
N SER A 3 13.02 37.08 16.93
CA SER A 3 12.67 35.89 17.73
C SER A 3 11.32 35.24 17.36
N LEU A 4 10.72 35.57 16.23
CA LEU A 4 9.37 35.08 15.86
C LEU A 4 9.33 34.28 14.54
N LEU A 5 10.45 34.02 13.87
CA LEU A 5 10.48 33.29 12.59
C LEU A 5 10.93 31.83 12.71
N CYS A 6 11.35 31.38 13.90
CA CYS A 6 11.83 30.00 14.06
C CYS A 6 10.71 28.99 14.43
N GLY A 7 9.53 29.47 14.82
CA GLY A 7 8.41 28.60 15.26
C GLY A 7 7.55 28.05 14.12
N SER A 8 7.49 28.73 12.98
CA SER A 8 6.59 28.33 11.87
C SER A 8 7.18 27.25 10.96
N ILE A 9 8.48 27.16 10.84
CA ILE A 9 9.15 26.15 9.99
C ILE A 9 9.12 24.76 10.64
N VAL A 10 9.17 24.69 11.97
CA VAL A 10 9.17 23.42 12.72
C VAL A 10 7.77 22.78 12.76
N VAL A 11 6.71 23.56 12.62
CA VAL A 11 5.32 23.06 12.66
C VAL A 11 4.91 22.46 11.29
N GLU A 12 5.49 22.93 10.18
CA GLU A 12 5.21 22.37 8.86
C GLU A 12 5.85 20.99 8.63
N GLU A 13 6.94 20.69 9.30
CA GLU A 13 7.66 19.41 9.19
C GLU A 13 6.96 18.26 9.96
N LEU A 14 5.98 18.54 10.79
CA LEU A 14 5.25 17.57 11.62
C LEU A 14 3.85 17.19 11.12
N MET A 15 3.38 17.76 10.02
CA MET A 15 2.17 17.26 9.38
C MET A 15 2.52 16.04 8.52
N LYS A 16 2.47 14.86 9.13
CA LYS A 16 2.48 13.60 8.42
C LYS A 16 1.35 13.61 7.38
N ILE A 17 1.71 13.85 6.12
CA ILE A 17 0.74 13.85 5.02
C ILE A 17 0.29 12.40 4.83
N PHE A 18 -0.93 12.10 5.24
CA PHE A 18 -1.53 10.79 5.03
C PHE A 18 -1.97 10.65 3.57
N LYS A 19 -1.60 9.55 2.95
CA LYS A 19 -2.06 9.16 1.63
C LYS A 19 -3.52 8.72 1.71
N ARG A 20 -4.35 9.17 0.75
CA ARG A 20 -5.80 8.98 0.74
C ARG A 20 -6.30 8.41 -0.58
N TYR A 21 -7.35 7.59 -0.50
CA TYR A 21 -8.04 7.07 -1.66
C TYR A 21 -8.57 8.19 -2.57
N SER A 22 -9.22 9.21 -1.99
CA SER A 22 -9.77 10.36 -2.71
C SER A 22 -8.73 11.16 -3.51
N GLU A 23 -7.47 11.11 -3.11
CA GLU A 23 -6.36 11.71 -3.84
C GLU A 23 -5.85 10.76 -4.93
N LEU A 24 -5.68 9.47 -4.60
CA LEU A 24 -5.17 8.45 -5.51
C LEU A 24 -6.01 8.32 -6.78
N ILE A 25 -7.34 8.30 -6.64
CA ILE A 25 -8.25 8.12 -7.78
C ILE A 25 -8.20 9.26 -8.81
N ARG A 26 -7.67 10.43 -8.42
CA ARG A 26 -7.48 11.58 -9.31
C ARG A 26 -6.24 11.45 -10.19
N LEU A 27 -5.36 10.51 -9.88
CA LEU A 27 -4.14 10.26 -10.64
C LEU A 27 -4.44 9.30 -11.80
N PRO A 28 -4.35 9.77 -13.05
CA PRO A 28 -4.80 9.01 -14.21
C PRO A 28 -3.80 7.95 -14.67
N THR A 29 -2.50 8.15 -14.42
CA THR A 29 -1.45 7.27 -14.93
C THR A 29 -0.89 6.33 -13.86
N PHE A 30 -0.31 5.23 -14.32
CA PHE A 30 0.38 4.29 -13.45
C PHE A 30 1.56 4.96 -12.72
N GLU A 31 2.35 5.75 -13.42
CA GLU A 31 3.53 6.41 -12.88
C GLU A 31 3.18 7.38 -11.75
N GLU A 32 2.10 8.15 -11.92
CA GLU A 32 1.62 9.06 -10.88
C GLU A 32 1.13 8.30 -9.65
N ARG A 33 0.35 7.23 -9.84
CA ARG A 33 -0.13 6.39 -8.74
C ARG A 33 1.02 5.68 -8.03
N PHE A 34 1.97 5.12 -8.79
CA PHE A 34 3.12 4.46 -8.21
C PHE A 34 3.99 5.44 -7.41
N ASN A 35 4.27 6.63 -7.96
CA ASN A 35 5.03 7.66 -7.26
C ASN A 35 4.33 8.15 -5.99
N TYR A 36 3.00 8.22 -6.00
CA TYR A 36 2.20 8.56 -4.83
C TYR A 36 2.23 7.46 -3.76
N LEU A 37 2.11 6.20 -4.17
CA LEU A 37 1.98 5.06 -3.26
C LEU A 37 3.31 4.55 -2.72
N LYS A 38 4.38 4.58 -3.52
CA LYS A 38 5.65 3.94 -3.18
C LYS A 38 6.14 4.28 -1.78
N LEU A 39 6.67 3.27 -1.12
CA LEU A 39 7.31 3.35 0.18
C LEU A 39 8.79 3.05 -0.03
N ASN A 40 9.67 3.79 0.61
CA ASN A 40 11.12 3.72 0.36
C ASN A 40 11.81 2.53 1.06
N GLY A 41 11.22 1.34 1.00
CA GLY A 41 11.83 0.11 1.54
C GLY A 41 11.99 0.03 3.05
N SER A 42 11.64 1.08 3.79
CA SER A 42 11.75 1.12 5.25
C SER A 42 10.56 0.48 5.97
N VAL A 43 9.55 0.06 5.21
CA VAL A 43 8.30 -0.49 5.76
C VAL A 43 8.45 -1.99 5.91
N GLY A 44 8.40 -2.47 7.13
CA GLY A 44 8.30 -3.90 7.41
C GLY A 44 9.28 -4.48 8.40
N ARG A 45 10.35 -3.77 8.77
CA ARG A 45 11.26 -4.27 9.80
C ARG A 45 10.63 -4.20 11.19
N ASP A 46 9.92 -3.13 11.49
CA ASP A 46 9.34 -2.91 12.82
C ASP A 46 7.94 -3.53 12.98
N THR A 47 7.17 -3.66 11.88
CA THR A 47 5.79 -4.17 11.95
C THR A 47 5.69 -5.68 11.75
N PHE A 48 6.60 -6.32 11.02
CA PHE A 48 6.51 -7.76 10.73
C PHE A 48 7.29 -8.65 11.70
N GLY A 49 8.23 -8.10 12.48
CA GLY A 49 9.13 -8.89 13.32
C GLY A 49 8.68 -9.10 14.77
N PHE A 50 8.10 -8.09 15.40
CA PHE A 50 7.88 -8.11 16.85
C PHE A 50 6.46 -8.44 17.30
N ASP A 51 5.42 -8.22 16.48
CA ASP A 51 4.02 -8.34 16.91
C ASP A 51 3.15 -9.16 15.97
N ARG A 52 3.66 -10.34 15.61
CA ARG A 52 2.89 -11.33 14.85
C ARG A 52 1.53 -11.62 15.48
N VAL A 53 1.46 -11.63 16.81
CA VAL A 53 0.23 -11.91 17.56
C VAL A 53 -0.77 -10.76 17.39
N PHE A 54 -0.37 -9.51 17.57
CA PHE A 54 -1.23 -8.34 17.37
C PHE A 54 -1.72 -8.22 15.94
N ASN A 55 -0.83 -8.41 14.97
CA ASN A 55 -1.20 -8.44 13.56
C ASN A 55 -2.22 -9.55 13.26
N GLN A 56 -2.01 -10.75 13.79
CA GLN A 56 -2.91 -11.87 13.59
C GLN A 56 -4.28 -11.61 14.24
N MET A 57 -4.32 -11.05 15.43
CA MET A 57 -5.56 -10.65 16.10
C MET A 57 -6.31 -9.58 15.31
N PHE A 58 -5.60 -8.56 14.81
CA PHE A 58 -6.19 -7.50 14.01
C PHE A 58 -6.80 -8.04 12.72
N TYR A 59 -6.02 -8.78 11.91
CA TYR A 59 -6.48 -9.31 10.63
C TYR A 59 -7.53 -10.42 10.74
N SER A 60 -7.71 -11.02 11.91
CA SER A 60 -8.78 -11.99 12.18
C SER A 60 -10.07 -11.34 12.70
N SER A 61 -10.02 -10.07 13.10
CA SER A 61 -11.14 -9.34 13.68
C SER A 61 -12.31 -9.18 12.71
N LEU A 62 -13.52 -9.01 13.26
CA LEU A 62 -14.72 -8.79 12.46
C LEU A 62 -14.68 -7.41 11.78
N GLU A 63 -14.19 -6.42 12.49
CA GLU A 63 -14.06 -5.04 12.01
C GLU A 63 -13.17 -4.97 10.77
N TRP A 64 -12.02 -5.67 10.82
CA TRP A 64 -11.14 -5.76 9.67
C TRP A 64 -11.81 -6.45 8.48
N LYS A 65 -12.47 -7.57 8.69
CA LYS A 65 -13.17 -8.29 7.62
C LYS A 65 -14.23 -7.43 6.95
N GLN A 66 -15.03 -6.72 7.74
CA GLN A 66 -16.04 -5.80 7.22
C GLN A 66 -15.41 -4.61 6.45
N CYS A 67 -14.34 -4.04 6.98
CA CYS A 67 -13.61 -2.98 6.31
C CYS A 67 -13.03 -3.46 4.97
N ARG A 68 -12.36 -4.61 4.98
CA ARG A 68 -11.82 -5.27 3.79
C ARG A 68 -12.87 -5.46 2.70
N ASP A 69 -14.03 -5.99 3.06
CA ASP A 69 -15.11 -6.25 2.10
C ASP A 69 -15.66 -4.94 1.50
N LYS A 70 -15.76 -3.86 2.30
CA LYS A 70 -16.12 -2.53 1.81
C LYS A 70 -15.10 -1.99 0.81
N VAL A 71 -13.80 -2.15 1.08
CA VAL A 71 -12.72 -1.70 0.19
C VAL A 71 -12.79 -2.47 -1.14
N ILE A 72 -12.92 -3.80 -1.11
CA ILE A 72 -13.03 -4.62 -2.31
C ILE A 72 -14.26 -4.23 -3.15
N ALA A 73 -15.39 -4.02 -2.50
CA ALA A 73 -16.63 -3.61 -3.18
C ALA A 73 -16.50 -2.22 -3.81
N ARG A 74 -15.90 -1.24 -3.11
CA ARG A 74 -15.63 0.10 -3.64
C ARG A 74 -14.72 0.07 -4.86
N ASP A 75 -13.67 -0.74 -4.79
CA ASP A 75 -12.64 -0.83 -5.82
C ASP A 75 -13.07 -1.75 -6.98
N LEU A 76 -14.26 -2.35 -6.90
CA LEU A 76 -14.83 -3.26 -7.93
C LEU A 76 -13.92 -4.44 -8.29
N GLY A 77 -13.09 -4.89 -7.35
CA GLY A 77 -12.11 -5.95 -7.59
C GLY A 77 -10.95 -5.55 -8.50
N CYS A 78 -10.73 -4.25 -8.70
CA CYS A 78 -9.61 -3.73 -9.49
C CYS A 78 -8.41 -3.43 -8.60
N ASP A 79 -7.21 -3.54 -9.20
CA ASP A 79 -5.96 -3.09 -8.58
C ASP A 79 -5.85 -1.56 -8.73
N LEU A 80 -5.98 -0.83 -7.62
CA LEU A 80 -5.94 0.63 -7.69
C LEU A 80 -4.54 1.21 -7.87
N GLY A 81 -3.50 0.41 -7.65
CA GLY A 81 -2.13 0.82 -7.98
C GLY A 81 -1.84 0.83 -9.48
N VAL A 82 -2.62 0.04 -10.24
CA VAL A 82 -2.48 -0.05 -11.72
C VAL A 82 -3.83 0.31 -12.35
N PRO A 83 -3.98 1.51 -12.94
CA PRO A 83 -5.25 1.92 -13.53
C PRO A 83 -5.78 0.93 -14.56
N GLY A 84 -7.06 0.56 -14.41
CA GLY A 84 -7.75 -0.33 -15.34
C GLY A 84 -7.39 -1.82 -15.21
N HIS A 85 -6.62 -2.22 -14.20
CA HIS A 85 -6.26 -3.62 -13.98
C HIS A 85 -7.30 -4.33 -13.12
N GLU A 86 -8.09 -5.23 -13.75
CA GLU A 86 -9.00 -6.13 -13.05
C GLU A 86 -8.23 -7.30 -12.44
N ILE A 87 -8.48 -7.60 -11.16
CA ILE A 87 -7.85 -8.73 -10.47
C ILE A 87 -8.67 -9.98 -10.79
N SER A 88 -8.23 -10.74 -11.77
CA SER A 88 -8.86 -12.00 -12.14
C SER A 88 -7.93 -13.19 -11.86
N GLY A 89 -8.43 -14.19 -11.14
CA GLY A 89 -7.65 -15.40 -10.82
C GLY A 89 -6.45 -15.21 -9.89
N GLN A 90 -6.27 -14.03 -9.33
CA GLN A 90 -5.20 -13.69 -8.42
C GLN A 90 -5.71 -13.42 -7.00
N ARG A 91 -4.82 -13.52 -6.03
CA ARG A 91 -5.14 -13.17 -4.64
C ARG A 91 -5.29 -11.65 -4.49
N VAL A 92 -6.43 -11.24 -3.99
CA VAL A 92 -6.71 -9.85 -3.61
C VAL A 92 -6.02 -9.52 -2.28
N ILE A 93 -5.26 -8.45 -2.26
CA ILE A 93 -4.62 -7.91 -1.05
C ILE A 93 -5.17 -6.52 -0.79
N ILE A 94 -5.52 -6.24 0.46
CA ILE A 94 -5.82 -4.87 0.90
C ILE A 94 -4.55 -4.26 1.44
N HIS A 95 -4.15 -3.16 0.82
CA HIS A 95 -2.93 -2.44 1.14
C HIS A 95 -3.26 -1.18 1.96
N HIS A 96 -2.59 -1.04 3.11
CA HIS A 96 -2.59 0.21 3.86
C HIS A 96 -1.62 1.18 3.17
N MET A 97 -2.13 2.29 2.62
CA MET A 97 -1.31 3.27 1.90
C MET A 97 -0.32 4.01 2.80
N ASN A 98 -0.58 3.99 4.10
CA ASN A 98 0.28 4.62 5.09
C ASN A 98 0.93 3.55 5.98
N PRO A 99 2.20 3.72 6.37
CA PRO A 99 2.86 2.81 7.30
C PRO A 99 2.11 2.74 8.63
N MET A 100 1.82 1.52 9.06
CA MET A 100 1.20 1.26 10.36
C MET A 100 2.27 1.22 11.46
N THR A 101 1.93 1.72 12.63
CA THR A 101 2.74 1.61 13.84
C THR A 101 2.08 0.68 14.85
N LEU A 102 2.83 0.25 15.86
CA LEU A 102 2.26 -0.53 16.98
C LEU A 102 1.20 0.26 17.72
N ASP A 103 1.42 1.55 17.90
CA ASP A 103 0.45 2.45 18.54
C ASP A 103 -0.88 2.50 17.78
N ASP A 104 -0.83 2.48 16.44
CA ASP A 104 -2.02 2.40 15.61
C ASP A 104 -2.79 1.09 15.84
N LEU A 105 -2.09 -0.03 15.98
CA LEU A 105 -2.69 -1.34 16.24
C LEU A 105 -3.31 -1.43 17.64
N GLU A 106 -2.62 -0.93 18.66
CA GLU A 106 -3.09 -0.93 20.05
C GLU A 106 -4.31 -0.05 20.23
N LYS A 107 -4.28 1.16 19.67
CA LYS A 107 -5.36 2.16 19.77
C LYS A 107 -6.46 1.98 18.74
N ARG A 108 -6.31 1.09 17.77
CA ARG A 108 -7.21 0.90 16.64
C ARG A 108 -7.56 2.23 15.96
N THR A 109 -6.52 2.94 15.56
CA THR A 109 -6.68 4.26 14.93
C THR A 109 -7.44 4.17 13.61
N GLU A 110 -8.06 5.26 13.19
CA GLU A 110 -8.85 5.33 11.94
C GLU A 110 -8.06 4.87 10.72
N ILE A 111 -6.75 5.10 10.70
CA ILE A 111 -5.87 4.74 9.59
C ILE A 111 -5.89 3.23 9.26
N LEU A 112 -6.28 2.40 10.23
CA LEU A 112 -6.34 0.95 10.06
C LEU A 112 -7.65 0.45 9.48
N LEU A 113 -8.76 1.13 9.74
CA LEU A 113 -10.12 0.64 9.49
C LEU A 113 -10.97 1.59 8.66
N ASP A 114 -10.47 2.76 8.31
CA ASP A 114 -11.15 3.66 7.39
C ASP A 114 -10.75 3.30 5.95
N PRO A 115 -11.73 2.95 5.08
CA PRO A 115 -11.50 2.70 3.67
C PRO A 115 -10.73 3.81 2.94
N GLU A 116 -10.78 5.05 3.43
CA GLU A 116 -10.05 6.18 2.84
C GLU A 116 -8.52 5.99 2.82
N TYR A 117 -8.00 5.14 3.70
CA TYR A 117 -6.56 4.86 3.81
C TYR A 117 -6.15 3.50 3.24
N LEU A 118 -7.09 2.80 2.62
CA LEU A 118 -6.94 1.44 2.14
C LEU A 118 -7.25 1.32 0.65
N ILE A 119 -6.55 0.43 -0.04
CA ILE A 119 -6.81 0.12 -1.46
C ILE A 119 -6.69 -1.37 -1.73
N THR A 120 -7.40 -1.83 -2.76
CA THR A 120 -7.26 -3.18 -3.31
C THR A 120 -6.05 -3.23 -4.23
N THR A 121 -5.21 -4.24 -4.08
CA THR A 121 -4.02 -4.48 -4.91
C THR A 121 -3.84 -5.97 -5.21
N THR A 122 -3.05 -6.28 -6.25
CA THR A 122 -2.45 -7.60 -6.42
C THR A 122 -1.23 -7.77 -5.50
N HIS A 123 -0.75 -8.99 -5.37
CA HIS A 123 0.51 -9.26 -4.67
C HIS A 123 1.71 -8.55 -5.33
N PHE A 124 1.72 -8.46 -6.66
CA PHE A 124 2.80 -7.80 -7.40
C PHE A 124 2.81 -6.29 -7.13
N THR A 125 1.66 -5.63 -7.23
CA THR A 125 1.51 -4.21 -6.92
C THR A 125 1.85 -3.91 -5.47
N HIS A 126 1.37 -4.73 -4.53
CA HIS A 126 1.70 -4.61 -3.12
C HIS A 126 3.22 -4.64 -2.87
N ASN A 127 3.92 -5.61 -3.46
CA ASN A 127 5.36 -5.71 -3.32
C ASN A 127 6.09 -4.54 -3.99
N ALA A 128 5.68 -4.16 -5.21
CA ALA A 128 6.27 -3.02 -5.91
C ALA A 128 6.18 -1.73 -5.08
N ILE A 129 5.03 -1.47 -4.46
CA ILE A 129 4.85 -0.32 -3.57
C ILE A 129 5.79 -0.39 -2.36
N HIS A 130 5.83 -1.53 -1.68
CA HIS A 130 6.64 -1.70 -0.47
C HIS A 130 8.13 -1.57 -0.73
N TYR A 131 8.63 -2.15 -1.82
CA TYR A 131 10.04 -2.07 -2.18
C TYR A 131 10.41 -0.81 -2.98
N GLY A 132 9.41 -0.04 -3.42
CA GLY A 132 9.63 1.14 -4.26
C GLY A 132 10.19 0.80 -5.65
N ASP A 133 9.95 -0.44 -6.12
CA ASP A 133 10.49 -0.95 -7.39
C ASP A 133 9.35 -1.29 -8.36
N SER A 134 9.16 -0.44 -9.37
CA SER A 134 8.16 -0.63 -10.42
C SER A 134 8.43 -1.84 -11.33
N ASN A 135 9.68 -2.32 -11.40
CA ASN A 135 10.02 -3.48 -12.21
C ASN A 135 9.36 -4.77 -11.69
N LEU A 136 8.96 -4.82 -10.43
CA LEU A 136 8.22 -5.94 -9.86
C LEU A 136 6.81 -6.09 -10.45
N LEU A 137 6.31 -5.08 -11.15
CA LEU A 137 5.00 -5.08 -11.85
C LEU A 137 5.08 -5.58 -13.28
N VAL A 138 6.25 -5.56 -13.88
CA VAL A 138 6.43 -5.97 -15.27
C VAL A 138 6.25 -7.47 -15.36
N SER A 139 5.05 -7.88 -15.77
CA SER A 139 4.72 -9.25 -16.14
C SER A 139 4.55 -9.38 -17.66
N GLU A 140 5.33 -8.64 -18.45
CA GLU A 140 5.38 -8.96 -19.88
C GLU A 140 5.90 -10.38 -20.05
N PRO A 141 5.21 -11.22 -20.83
CA PRO A 141 5.73 -12.56 -21.13
C PRO A 141 7.10 -12.42 -21.76
N ILE A 142 8.13 -12.88 -21.06
CA ILE A 142 9.47 -12.93 -21.64
C ILE A 142 9.41 -13.89 -22.81
N GLU A 143 9.67 -13.40 -24.02
CA GLU A 143 9.71 -14.20 -25.23
C GLU A 143 10.78 -15.28 -25.04
N ARG A 144 10.33 -16.53 -24.89
CA ARG A 144 11.23 -17.67 -24.62
C ARG A 144 12.04 -17.97 -25.85
N LYS A 145 13.35 -17.95 -25.70
CA LYS A 145 14.27 -18.43 -26.76
C LYS A 145 14.22 -19.95 -26.85
N LYS A 146 14.34 -20.46 -28.07
CA LYS A 146 14.47 -21.90 -28.34
C LYS A 146 15.64 -22.44 -27.51
N ASN A 147 15.39 -23.38 -26.59
CA ASN A 147 16.32 -23.97 -25.60
C ASN A 147 16.39 -23.27 -24.22
N ASP A 148 15.46 -22.43 -23.87
CA ASP A 148 15.35 -21.96 -22.50
C ASP A 148 14.72 -23.06 -21.63
N THR A 149 15.57 -23.80 -20.91
CA THR A 149 15.18 -24.93 -20.06
C THR A 149 14.84 -24.50 -18.61
N CYS A 150 14.96 -23.22 -18.28
CA CYS A 150 14.79 -22.70 -16.93
C CYS A 150 13.53 -21.81 -16.83
N PRO A 151 12.34 -22.38 -16.53
CA PRO A 151 11.09 -21.60 -16.48
C PRO A 151 11.03 -20.57 -15.34
N TRP A 152 11.96 -20.62 -14.39
CA TRP A 152 12.06 -19.70 -13.22
C TRP A 152 13.22 -18.72 -13.33
N LYS A 153 14.03 -18.76 -14.37
CA LYS A 153 15.09 -17.79 -14.62
C LYS A 153 14.47 -16.53 -15.20
N ARG A 154 14.41 -15.49 -14.37
CA ARG A 154 14.08 -14.13 -14.78
C ARG A 154 15.30 -13.38 -15.24
#